data_624ce9148340efa48d20aabddc62234a
#
_entry.id   624ce9148340efa48d20aabddc62234a
#
_cell.length_a   1.000
_cell.length_b   1.000
_cell.length_c   1.000
_cell.angle_alpha   90.00
_cell.angle_beta   90.00
_cell.angle_gamma   90.00
#
_symmetry.space_group_name_H-M   'P 1'
#
loop_
_entity.id
_entity.type
_entity.pdbx_description
1 polymer ?
#
loop_
_entity_poly.entity_id
_entity_poly.type
_entity_poly.pdbx_seq_one_letter_code
_entity_poly.pdbx_strand_id
1 'polypeptide(L)'
;YKDAREAYLSHVENLLKLVETGKEKKKALNAYSIEEKIAKIQLSRTDSRDPEKIYNPYSPEDLDSLGSSEWVGWIESLGLENQKKFIVESPEYIKSILALMVEIPIDDWKDYLLVRLVKGSSGSLSDEFINESFEYAKILTGREKLPDLWKRGVGLSNGVMGDAIGKIYIKE
;
A
#
# COMPACT_ATOMS: atom_id res chain seq x y z
N TYR A 1 7.80 -13.49 14.65
CA TYR A 1 7.14 -12.28 14.12
C TYR A 1 6.88 -11.17 15.18
N LYS A 2 7.03 -11.44 16.51
CA LYS A 2 6.82 -10.42 17.55
C LYS A 2 7.83 -9.27 17.39
N ASP A 3 9.09 -9.61 17.30
CA ASP A 3 10.18 -8.63 17.16
C ASP A 3 10.04 -7.76 15.90
N ALA A 4 9.59 -8.37 14.79
CA ALA A 4 9.33 -7.63 13.55
C ALA A 4 8.17 -6.62 13.68
N ARG A 5 7.15 -6.93 14.47
CA ARG A 5 6.03 -6.01 14.73
C ARG A 5 6.43 -4.85 15.64
N GLU A 6 7.22 -5.13 16.68
CA GLU A 6 7.77 -4.11 17.56
C GLU A 6 8.70 -3.17 16.80
N ALA A 7 9.57 -3.73 15.95
CA ALA A 7 10.43 -2.96 15.06
C ALA A 7 9.64 -2.11 14.06
N TYR A 8 8.54 -2.63 13.52
CA TYR A 8 7.65 -1.89 12.64
C TYR A 8 7.02 -0.68 13.34
N LEU A 9 6.47 -0.86 14.53
CA LEU A 9 5.87 0.24 15.28
C LEU A 9 6.90 1.31 15.64
N SER A 10 8.11 0.92 16.04
CA SER A 10 9.22 1.85 16.30
C SER A 10 9.61 2.62 15.03
N HIS A 11 9.71 1.93 13.90
CA HIS A 11 10.00 2.54 12.61
C HIS A 11 8.96 3.59 12.22
N VAL A 12 7.68 3.25 12.30
CA VAL A 12 6.60 4.19 11.98
C VAL A 12 6.63 5.40 12.92
N GLU A 13 6.83 5.18 14.23
CA GLU A 13 6.96 6.26 15.20
C GLU A 13 8.13 7.18 14.87
N ASN A 14 9.29 6.64 14.48
CA ASN A 14 10.47 7.42 14.12
C ASN A 14 10.24 8.22 12.83
N LEU A 15 9.63 7.63 11.80
CA LEU A 15 9.26 8.38 10.60
C LEU A 15 8.31 9.55 10.89
N LEU A 16 7.34 9.34 11.78
CA LEU A 16 6.40 10.40 12.17
C LEU A 16 7.08 11.51 12.98
N LYS A 17 8.12 11.21 13.77
CA LYS A 17 8.95 12.22 14.44
C LYS A 17 9.68 13.11 13.44
N LEU A 18 10.18 12.57 12.34
CA LEU A 18 10.86 13.34 11.28
C LEU A 18 9.95 14.37 10.59
N VAL A 19 8.64 14.17 10.63
CA VAL A 19 7.65 15.11 10.08
C VAL A 19 6.92 15.90 11.18
N GLU A 20 7.38 15.81 12.42
CA GLU A 20 6.91 16.60 13.58
C GLU A 20 5.37 16.60 13.74
N THR A 21 4.74 15.45 13.57
CA THR A 21 3.27 15.36 13.54
C THR A 21 2.61 15.51 14.93
N GLY A 22 3.37 15.32 16.00
CA GLY A 22 2.85 15.18 17.36
C GLY A 22 2.03 13.89 17.57
N LYS A 23 2.06 13.36 18.77
CA LYS A 23 1.37 12.11 19.16
C LYS A 23 1.77 10.89 18.32
N GLU A 24 3.03 10.81 17.90
CA GLU A 24 3.57 9.85 16.94
C GLU A 24 3.27 8.41 17.32
N LYS A 25 3.49 8.05 18.60
CA LYS A 25 3.18 6.70 19.12
C LYS A 25 1.70 6.33 18.97
N LYS A 26 0.79 7.29 19.28
CA LYS A 26 -0.65 7.05 19.12
C LYS A 26 -1.00 6.82 17.66
N LYS A 27 -0.50 7.68 16.77
CA LYS A 27 -0.73 7.57 15.31
C LYS A 27 -0.18 6.26 14.73
N ALA A 28 1.01 5.86 15.16
CA ALA A 28 1.60 4.58 14.76
C ALA A 28 0.72 3.39 15.18
N LEU A 29 0.19 3.41 16.41
CA LEU A 29 -0.71 2.36 16.92
C LEU A 29 -2.05 2.35 16.17
N ASN A 30 -2.64 3.51 15.90
CA ASN A 30 -3.88 3.61 15.13
C ASN A 30 -3.68 3.04 13.72
N ALA A 31 -2.64 3.47 13.02
CA ALA A 31 -2.32 2.97 11.69
C ALA A 31 -2.08 1.45 11.68
N TYR A 32 -1.31 0.94 12.63
CA TYR A 32 -1.06 -0.49 12.78
C TYR A 32 -2.34 -1.29 13.01
N SER A 33 -3.24 -0.79 13.85
CA SER A 33 -4.54 -1.43 14.12
C SER A 33 -5.39 -1.55 12.85
N ILE A 34 -5.38 -0.52 12.01
CA ILE A 34 -6.08 -0.54 10.71
C ILE A 34 -5.41 -1.52 9.74
N GLU A 35 -4.06 -1.50 9.64
CA GLU A 35 -3.31 -2.46 8.81
C GLU A 35 -3.61 -3.91 9.22
N GLU A 36 -3.72 -4.19 10.53
CA GLU A 36 -4.06 -5.51 11.03
C GLU A 36 -5.49 -5.93 10.66
N LYS A 37 -6.46 -5.01 10.77
CA LYS A 37 -7.85 -5.25 10.34
C LYS A 37 -7.92 -5.53 8.83
N ILE A 38 -7.24 -4.70 8.01
CA ILE A 38 -7.17 -4.89 6.56
C ILE A 38 -6.52 -6.23 6.21
N ALA A 39 -5.42 -6.59 6.87
CA ALA A 39 -4.74 -7.87 6.62
C ALA A 39 -5.63 -9.09 6.91
N LYS A 40 -6.54 -9.00 7.89
CA LYS A 40 -7.46 -10.08 8.24
C LYS A 40 -8.55 -10.34 7.19
N ILE A 41 -8.90 -9.33 6.41
CA ILE A 41 -9.95 -9.44 5.37
C ILE A 41 -9.39 -9.74 3.98
N GLN A 42 -8.07 -9.69 3.80
CA GLN A 42 -7.44 -10.01 2.52
C GLN A 42 -7.47 -11.51 2.21
N LEU A 43 -7.49 -11.85 0.93
CA LEU A 43 -7.28 -13.22 0.48
C LEU A 43 -5.93 -13.77 0.98
N SER A 44 -5.90 -15.06 1.25
CA SER A 44 -4.64 -15.75 1.52
C SER A 44 -3.72 -15.69 0.29
N ARG A 45 -2.40 -15.86 0.49
CA ARG A 45 -1.44 -15.94 -0.63
C ARG A 45 -1.75 -17.06 -1.62
N THR A 46 -2.38 -18.12 -1.18
CA THR A 46 -2.78 -19.25 -2.04
C THR A 46 -4.01 -18.84 -2.83
N ASP A 47 -5.04 -18.32 -2.16
CA ASP A 47 -6.31 -17.94 -2.81
C ASP A 47 -6.11 -16.79 -3.82
N SER A 48 -5.22 -15.83 -3.54
CA SER A 48 -4.91 -14.73 -4.46
C SER A 48 -4.17 -15.14 -5.75
N ARG A 49 -3.78 -16.43 -5.86
CA ARG A 49 -3.16 -17.00 -7.06
C ARG A 49 -4.06 -18.00 -7.77
N ASP A 50 -5.23 -18.27 -7.22
CA ASP A 50 -6.20 -19.19 -7.79
C ASP A 50 -7.08 -18.44 -8.80
N PRO A 51 -6.93 -18.71 -10.13
CA PRO A 51 -7.68 -17.99 -11.16
C PRO A 51 -9.20 -18.12 -11.01
N GLU A 52 -9.70 -19.24 -10.46
CA GLU A 52 -11.14 -19.45 -10.26
C GLU A 52 -11.68 -18.54 -9.15
N LYS A 53 -10.86 -18.26 -8.13
CA LYS A 53 -11.24 -17.40 -7.00
C LYS A 53 -11.18 -15.91 -7.30
N ILE A 54 -10.21 -15.51 -8.14
CA ILE A 54 -9.99 -14.08 -8.44
C ILE A 54 -10.72 -13.59 -9.70
N TYR A 55 -11.34 -14.49 -10.47
CA TYR A 55 -12.09 -14.12 -11.65
C TYR A 55 -13.58 -13.96 -11.36
N ASN A 56 -13.98 -12.81 -10.84
CA ASN A 56 -15.37 -12.51 -10.52
C ASN A 56 -15.86 -11.38 -11.44
N PRO A 57 -16.54 -11.70 -12.56
CA PRO A 57 -17.03 -10.68 -13.50
C PRO A 57 -18.27 -9.98 -12.94
N TYR A 58 -18.29 -8.67 -13.05
CA TYR A 58 -19.40 -7.79 -12.70
C TYR A 58 -19.73 -6.87 -13.87
N SER A 59 -21.03 -6.62 -14.13
CA SER A 59 -21.43 -5.47 -14.94
C SER A 59 -21.33 -4.18 -14.11
N PRO A 60 -21.34 -2.98 -14.71
CA PRO A 60 -21.39 -1.74 -13.95
C PRO A 60 -22.57 -1.70 -12.95
N GLU A 61 -23.71 -2.21 -13.34
CA GLU A 61 -24.95 -2.24 -12.54
C GLU A 61 -24.84 -3.21 -11.36
N ASP A 62 -24.10 -4.32 -11.54
CA ASP A 62 -23.94 -5.33 -10.49
C ASP A 62 -22.96 -4.90 -9.40
N LEU A 63 -22.09 -3.90 -9.66
CA LEU A 63 -21.10 -3.41 -8.68
C LEU A 63 -21.74 -2.86 -7.41
N ASP A 64 -22.98 -2.34 -7.48
CA ASP A 64 -23.71 -1.83 -6.30
C ASP A 64 -23.93 -2.94 -5.26
N SER A 65 -24.00 -4.21 -5.70
CA SER A 65 -24.08 -5.36 -4.80
C SER A 65 -22.85 -5.53 -3.89
N LEU A 66 -21.77 -4.82 -4.18
CA LEU A 66 -20.55 -4.80 -3.35
C LEU A 66 -20.64 -3.82 -2.16
N GLY A 67 -21.80 -3.18 -1.95
CA GLY A 67 -22.08 -2.41 -0.74
C GLY A 67 -21.87 -0.89 -0.86
N SER A 68 -21.81 -0.37 -2.08
CA SER A 68 -21.81 1.08 -2.33
C SER A 68 -22.56 1.38 -3.63
N SER A 69 -23.36 2.45 -3.64
CA SER A 69 -24.02 2.99 -4.84
C SER A 69 -23.16 4.02 -5.61
N GLU A 70 -21.92 4.21 -5.20
CA GLU A 70 -21.03 5.23 -5.77
C GLU A 70 -20.11 4.71 -6.88
N TRP A 71 -20.22 3.41 -7.21
CA TRP A 71 -19.34 2.77 -8.19
C TRP A 71 -19.44 3.40 -9.58
N VAL A 72 -20.65 3.76 -10.03
CA VAL A 72 -20.86 4.38 -11.34
C VAL A 72 -20.11 5.72 -11.43
N GLY A 73 -20.28 6.61 -10.45
CA GLY A 73 -19.58 7.89 -10.42
C GLY A 73 -18.07 7.74 -10.34
N TRP A 74 -17.57 6.73 -9.61
CA TRP A 74 -16.15 6.43 -9.55
C TRP A 74 -15.61 5.94 -10.91
N ILE A 75 -16.31 5.03 -11.57
CA ILE A 75 -15.98 4.51 -12.91
C ILE A 75 -15.93 5.66 -13.94
N GLU A 76 -16.92 6.55 -13.92
CA GLU A 76 -16.97 7.74 -14.77
C GLU A 76 -15.76 8.66 -14.52
N SER A 77 -15.41 8.88 -13.26
CA SER A 77 -14.25 9.72 -12.89
C SER A 77 -12.92 9.19 -13.42
N LEU A 78 -12.84 7.87 -13.68
CA LEU A 78 -11.68 7.21 -14.26
C LEU A 78 -11.71 7.13 -15.81
N GLY A 79 -12.79 7.64 -16.46
CA GLY A 79 -12.97 7.53 -17.91
C GLY A 79 -13.25 6.10 -18.38
N LEU A 80 -13.85 5.27 -17.52
CA LEU A 80 -14.13 3.85 -17.78
C LEU A 80 -15.63 3.57 -18.02
N GLU A 81 -16.44 4.60 -18.25
CA GLU A 81 -17.89 4.53 -18.44
C GLU A 81 -18.33 3.62 -19.59
N ASN A 82 -17.45 3.41 -20.57
CA ASN A 82 -17.73 2.56 -21.74
C ASN A 82 -17.41 1.08 -21.50
N GLN A 83 -16.86 0.72 -20.34
CA GLN A 83 -16.54 -0.66 -20.01
C GLN A 83 -17.82 -1.40 -19.59
N LYS A 84 -18.05 -2.55 -20.19
CA LYS A 84 -19.23 -3.39 -19.93
C LYS A 84 -18.98 -4.46 -18.87
N LYS A 85 -17.73 -4.65 -18.46
CA LYS A 85 -17.33 -5.74 -17.58
C LYS A 85 -16.12 -5.33 -16.75
N PHE A 86 -16.22 -5.58 -15.46
CA PHE A 86 -15.18 -5.40 -14.48
C PHE A 86 -14.85 -6.75 -13.83
N ILE A 87 -13.59 -7.04 -13.61
CA ILE A 87 -13.16 -8.20 -12.85
C ILE A 87 -12.83 -7.75 -11.43
N VAL A 88 -13.54 -8.26 -10.46
CA VAL A 88 -13.30 -7.98 -9.03
C VAL A 88 -12.60 -9.18 -8.42
N GLU A 89 -11.30 -9.03 -8.10
CA GLU A 89 -10.50 -10.14 -7.57
C GLU A 89 -11.02 -10.69 -6.24
N SER A 90 -11.56 -9.83 -5.38
CA SER A 90 -12.09 -10.24 -4.07
C SER A 90 -13.33 -9.43 -3.70
N PRO A 91 -14.54 -9.87 -4.09
CA PRO A 91 -15.79 -9.21 -3.73
C PRO A 91 -15.98 -9.06 -2.22
N GLU A 92 -15.64 -10.08 -1.45
CA GLU A 92 -15.75 -10.06 0.01
C GLU A 92 -14.78 -9.09 0.67
N TYR A 93 -13.58 -8.88 0.09
CA TYR A 93 -12.67 -7.82 0.54
C TYR A 93 -13.28 -6.44 0.35
N ILE A 94 -13.88 -6.19 -0.81
CA ILE A 94 -14.54 -4.90 -1.12
C ILE A 94 -15.66 -4.62 -0.10
N LYS A 95 -16.55 -5.57 0.14
CA LYS A 95 -17.62 -5.43 1.14
C LYS A 95 -17.06 -5.16 2.53
N SER A 96 -16.04 -5.91 2.92
CA SER A 96 -15.43 -5.80 4.24
C SER A 96 -14.67 -4.48 4.43
N ILE A 97 -13.95 -3.97 3.40
CA ILE A 97 -13.26 -2.68 3.52
C ILE A 97 -14.24 -1.51 3.60
N LEU A 98 -15.34 -1.56 2.85
CA LEU A 98 -16.41 -0.55 2.95
C LEU A 98 -17.03 -0.54 4.34
N ALA A 99 -17.26 -1.71 4.94
CA ALA A 99 -17.74 -1.80 6.32
C ALA A 99 -16.73 -1.20 7.32
N LEU A 100 -15.43 -1.48 7.17
CA LEU A 100 -14.38 -0.88 8.00
C LEU A 100 -14.30 0.63 7.83
N MET A 101 -14.56 1.17 6.63
CA MET A 101 -14.58 2.62 6.39
C MET A 101 -15.66 3.33 7.19
N VAL A 102 -16.77 2.65 7.46
CA VAL A 102 -17.86 3.17 8.29
C VAL A 102 -17.61 2.94 9.78
N GLU A 103 -17.05 1.78 10.15
CA GLU A 103 -16.80 1.40 11.55
C GLU A 103 -15.70 2.24 12.21
N ILE A 104 -14.62 2.50 11.47
CA ILE A 104 -13.43 3.14 12.02
C ILE A 104 -13.58 4.66 11.97
N PRO A 105 -13.28 5.39 13.08
CA PRO A 105 -13.35 6.85 13.11
C PRO A 105 -12.48 7.49 12.04
N ILE A 106 -12.97 8.58 11.43
CA ILE A 106 -12.26 9.30 10.36
C ILE A 106 -10.87 9.79 10.78
N ASP A 107 -10.67 10.13 12.04
CA ASP A 107 -9.37 10.60 12.53
C ASP A 107 -8.34 9.46 12.58
N ASP A 108 -8.76 8.23 12.85
CA ASP A 108 -7.87 7.06 12.78
C ASP A 108 -7.50 6.73 11.32
N TRP A 109 -8.44 6.91 10.36
CA TRP A 109 -8.14 6.84 8.92
C TRP A 109 -7.14 7.91 8.49
N LYS A 110 -7.23 9.14 9.00
CA LYS A 110 -6.24 10.19 8.73
C LYS A 110 -4.86 9.81 9.24
N ASP A 111 -4.77 9.25 10.44
CA ASP A 111 -3.51 8.75 10.98
C ASP A 111 -2.94 7.63 10.11
N TYR A 112 -3.76 6.67 9.67
CA TYR A 112 -3.36 5.61 8.75
C TYR A 112 -2.85 6.14 7.41
N LEU A 113 -3.60 7.05 6.78
CA LEU A 113 -3.21 7.63 5.49
C LEU A 113 -1.92 8.46 5.60
N LEU A 114 -1.75 9.20 6.70
CA LEU A 114 -0.51 9.94 7.00
C LEU A 114 0.68 8.98 7.08
N VAL A 115 0.55 7.89 7.84
CA VAL A 115 1.60 6.86 7.95
C VAL A 115 1.91 6.26 6.59
N ARG A 116 0.88 5.92 5.81
CA ARG A 116 1.06 5.38 4.44
C ARG A 116 1.78 6.34 3.53
N LEU A 117 1.44 7.63 3.57
CA LEU A 117 2.09 8.68 2.79
C LEU A 117 3.57 8.83 3.17
N VAL A 118 3.87 9.05 4.44
CA VAL A 118 5.24 9.26 4.93
C VAL A 118 6.12 8.04 4.62
N LYS A 119 5.63 6.85 4.94
CA LYS A 119 6.34 5.59 4.69
C LYS A 119 6.54 5.32 3.19
N GLY A 120 5.53 5.58 2.36
CA GLY A 120 5.62 5.41 0.91
C GLY A 120 6.57 6.39 0.23
N SER A 121 6.72 7.59 0.81
CA SER A 121 7.60 8.64 0.28
C SER A 121 9.02 8.59 0.83
N SER A 122 9.28 7.88 1.93
CA SER A 122 10.53 7.91 2.70
C SER A 122 11.78 7.66 1.86
N GLY A 123 11.69 6.80 0.83
CA GLY A 123 12.80 6.50 -0.09
C GLY A 123 13.20 7.65 -1.03
N SER A 124 12.36 8.68 -1.14
CA SER A 124 12.56 9.86 -2.00
C SER A 124 12.71 11.15 -1.21
N LEU A 125 12.75 11.07 0.13
CA LEU A 125 12.95 12.20 1.02
C LEU A 125 14.42 12.34 1.42
N SER A 126 14.72 13.15 2.46
CA SER A 126 16.09 13.37 2.96
C SER A 126 16.72 12.07 3.48
N ASP A 127 18.04 12.13 3.67
CA ASP A 127 18.81 10.94 4.13
C ASP A 127 18.33 10.40 5.48
N GLU A 128 17.75 11.23 6.34
CA GLU A 128 17.18 10.78 7.62
C GLU A 128 16.04 9.80 7.43
N PHE A 129 15.13 10.06 6.49
CA PHE A 129 14.03 9.14 6.14
C PHE A 129 14.54 7.86 5.48
N ILE A 130 15.52 8.01 4.58
CA ILE A 130 16.12 6.86 3.88
C ILE A 130 16.83 5.95 4.87
N ASN A 131 17.62 6.53 5.79
CA ASN A 131 18.34 5.79 6.80
C ASN A 131 17.40 5.09 7.78
N GLU A 132 16.36 5.76 8.28
CA GLU A 132 15.35 5.16 9.16
C GLU A 132 14.65 3.98 8.46
N SER A 133 14.25 4.15 7.20
CA SER A 133 13.64 3.08 6.41
C SER A 133 14.59 1.91 6.18
N PHE A 134 15.88 2.19 6.04
CA PHE A 134 16.89 1.15 5.88
C PHE A 134 17.14 0.38 7.19
N GLU A 135 17.16 1.05 8.34
CA GLU A 135 17.30 0.36 9.64
C GLU A 135 16.17 -0.68 9.85
N TYR A 136 14.94 -0.33 9.49
CA TYR A 136 13.83 -1.29 9.51
C TYR A 136 14.02 -2.41 8.46
N ALA A 137 14.44 -2.06 7.24
CA ALA A 137 14.68 -3.04 6.18
C ALA A 137 15.78 -4.05 6.54
N LYS A 138 16.79 -3.69 7.31
CA LYS A 138 17.82 -4.61 7.84
C LYS A 138 17.19 -5.77 8.60
N ILE A 139 16.23 -5.46 9.47
CA ILE A 139 15.56 -6.47 10.32
C ILE A 139 14.78 -7.47 9.45
N LEU A 140 14.17 -7.00 8.36
CA LEU A 140 13.35 -7.85 7.49
C LEU A 140 14.17 -8.64 6.47
N THR A 141 15.27 -8.07 5.97
CA THR A 141 16.00 -8.60 4.81
C THR A 141 17.39 -9.12 5.12
N GLY A 142 17.92 -8.82 6.30
CA GLY A 142 19.30 -9.13 6.68
C GLY A 142 20.37 -8.32 5.91
N ARG A 143 19.98 -7.28 5.17
CA ARG A 143 20.94 -6.42 4.46
C ARG A 143 21.78 -5.61 5.45
N GLU A 144 23.08 -5.59 5.28
CA GLU A 144 24.00 -4.89 6.18
C GLU A 144 24.26 -3.42 5.79
N LYS A 145 24.14 -3.11 4.50
CA LYS A 145 24.47 -1.78 3.95
C LYS A 145 23.39 -1.26 3.02
N LEU A 146 23.14 0.05 3.12
CA LEU A 146 22.32 0.76 2.16
C LEU A 146 23.01 0.73 0.79
N PRO A 147 22.29 0.39 -0.31
CA PRO A 147 22.85 0.43 -1.64
C PRO A 147 23.36 1.85 -2.00
N ASP A 148 24.47 1.91 -2.73
CA ASP A 148 25.05 3.15 -3.22
C ASP A 148 24.00 4.00 -3.97
N LEU A 149 24.13 5.33 -3.91
CA LEU A 149 23.16 6.26 -4.51
C LEU A 149 22.92 5.96 -6.00
N TRP A 150 23.99 5.68 -6.74
CA TRP A 150 23.87 5.37 -8.17
C TRP A 150 23.04 4.10 -8.43
N LYS A 151 23.18 3.06 -7.59
CA LYS A 151 22.37 1.83 -7.70
C LYS A 151 20.90 2.10 -7.40
N ARG A 152 20.62 2.96 -6.43
CA ARG A 152 19.25 3.41 -6.13
C ARG A 152 18.67 4.21 -7.28
N GLY A 153 19.48 5.11 -7.88
CA GLY A 153 19.12 5.88 -9.07
C GLY A 153 18.80 4.99 -10.28
N VAL A 154 19.63 3.99 -10.54
CA VAL A 154 19.36 2.99 -11.61
C VAL A 154 18.07 2.23 -11.33
N GLY A 155 17.83 1.81 -10.08
CA GLY A 155 16.58 1.14 -9.70
C GLY A 155 15.35 2.02 -9.93
N LEU A 156 15.40 3.28 -9.56
CA LEU A 156 14.34 4.25 -9.82
C LEU A 156 14.09 4.45 -11.32
N SER A 157 15.16 4.64 -12.09
CA SER A 157 15.08 4.79 -13.55
C SER A 157 14.46 3.56 -14.22
N ASN A 158 14.83 2.36 -13.78
CA ASN A 158 14.21 1.11 -14.26
C ASN A 158 12.71 1.03 -13.94
N GLY A 159 12.30 1.52 -12.76
CA GLY A 159 10.88 1.54 -12.37
C GLY A 159 10.03 2.50 -13.21
N VAL A 160 10.60 3.63 -13.65
CA VAL A 160 9.88 4.68 -14.38
C VAL A 160 10.04 4.56 -15.90
N MET A 161 11.19 4.10 -16.37
CA MET A 161 11.55 4.06 -17.80
C MET A 161 12.06 2.66 -18.24
N GLY A 162 11.52 1.60 -17.65
CA GLY A 162 12.01 0.24 -17.89
C GLY A 162 12.08 -0.15 -19.38
N ASP A 163 11.07 0.19 -20.17
CA ASP A 163 11.02 -0.10 -21.61
C ASP A 163 12.13 0.64 -22.39
N ALA A 164 12.41 1.90 -22.03
CA ALA A 164 13.48 2.67 -22.66
C ALA A 164 14.86 2.09 -22.31
N ILE A 165 15.07 1.72 -21.06
CA ILE A 165 16.31 1.10 -20.59
C ILE A 165 16.49 -0.30 -21.20
N GLY A 166 15.40 -1.07 -21.31
CA GLY A 166 15.41 -2.37 -21.99
C GLY A 166 15.86 -2.30 -23.43
N LYS A 167 15.47 -1.26 -24.17
CA LYS A 167 15.95 -1.02 -25.54
C LYS A 167 17.45 -0.77 -25.63
N ILE A 168 18.06 -0.14 -24.63
CA ILE A 168 19.51 0.05 -24.56
C ILE A 168 20.19 -1.28 -24.28
N TYR A 169 19.71 -2.02 -23.29
CA TYR A 169 20.25 -3.32 -22.90
C TYR A 169 20.27 -4.36 -24.04
N ILE A 170 19.24 -4.36 -24.89
CA ILE A 170 19.16 -5.31 -26.04
C ILE A 170 20.15 -4.94 -27.16
N LYS A 171 20.60 -3.68 -27.23
CA LYS A 171 21.53 -3.23 -28.26
C LYS A 171 23.00 -3.51 -27.99
N GLU A 172 23.34 -3.77 -26.75
CA GLU A 172 24.68 -4.18 -26.29
C GLU A 172 24.81 -5.71 -26.21
#